data_79416ea34bcb2b2cacb45361b76b0a01
#
_entry.id   79416ea34bcb2b2cacb45361b76b0a01
#
_cell.length_a   1.000
_cell.length_b   1.000
_cell.length_c   1.000
_cell.angle_alpha   90.00
_cell.angle_beta   90.00
_cell.angle_gamma   90.00
#
_symmetry.space_group_name_H-M   'P 1'
#
loop_
_entity.id
_entity.type
_entity.pdbx_description
1 polymer ?
#
loop_
_entity_poly.entity_id
_entity_poly.type
_entity_poly.pdbx_seq_one_letter_code
_entity_poly.pdbx_strand_id
1 'polypeptide(L)'
;FIAIWILTAVVTAFYLLGWIRFWHDSKTQKIGKQRIALGIAFLAFAGYMTPGLWGEDIKAISGFPPGMDYSYLEIHHVKALHLDYDEGLKAATESGKPVVLDFTGWACVNCRKMEEQVWPNPRVMEILENEVVLVSLYVDERVNLPEEEQGEEQYGGKTFKIKTVGNKWSYMQASKFNTNSQP
;
A
#
# COMPACT_ATOMS: atom_id res chain seq x y z
N PHE A 1 7.71 -10.73 -0.71
CA PHE A 1 8.19 -9.67 -1.61
C PHE A 1 9.58 -9.19 -1.21
N ILE A 2 9.76 -8.64 -0.01
CA ILE A 2 11.05 -8.10 0.47
C ILE A 2 12.17 -9.13 0.35
N ALA A 3 11.95 -10.38 0.76
CA ALA A 3 12.93 -11.46 0.62
C ALA A 3 13.37 -11.70 -0.83
N ILE A 4 12.43 -11.63 -1.78
CA ILE A 4 12.73 -11.78 -3.22
C ILE A 4 13.57 -10.58 -3.71
N TRP A 5 13.25 -9.39 -3.28
CA TRP A 5 14.01 -8.18 -3.64
C TRP A 5 15.43 -8.22 -3.09
N ILE A 6 15.60 -8.62 -1.81
CA ILE A 6 16.92 -8.82 -1.20
C ILE A 6 17.70 -9.86 -1.98
N LEU A 7 17.13 -11.02 -2.26
CA LEU A 7 17.77 -12.08 -3.03
C LEU A 7 18.20 -11.57 -4.41
N THR A 8 17.31 -10.88 -5.12
CA THR A 8 17.60 -10.31 -6.45
C THR A 8 18.74 -9.29 -6.37
N ALA A 9 18.72 -8.41 -5.38
CA ALA A 9 19.78 -7.41 -5.19
C ALA A 9 21.13 -8.08 -4.88
N VAL A 10 21.17 -9.08 -4.02
CA VAL A 10 22.39 -9.84 -3.68
C VAL A 10 22.93 -10.59 -4.89
N VAL A 11 22.07 -11.30 -5.63
CA VAL A 11 22.47 -12.03 -6.86
C VAL A 11 23.02 -11.05 -7.91
N THR A 12 22.36 -9.90 -8.10
CA THR A 12 22.79 -8.85 -9.01
C THR A 12 24.14 -8.28 -8.58
N ALA A 13 24.34 -8.05 -7.28
CA ALA A 13 25.62 -7.57 -6.75
C ALA A 13 26.76 -8.58 -7.02
N PHE A 14 26.53 -9.86 -6.75
CA PHE A 14 27.53 -10.90 -7.00
C PHE A 14 27.85 -11.07 -8.48
N TYR A 15 26.87 -10.91 -9.36
CA TYR A 15 27.09 -10.87 -10.80
C TYR A 15 27.96 -9.65 -11.20
N LEU A 16 27.64 -8.46 -10.70
CA LEU A 16 28.40 -7.24 -10.99
C LEU A 16 29.83 -7.31 -10.46
N LEU A 17 30.03 -7.92 -9.29
CA LEU A 17 31.36 -8.14 -8.70
C LEU A 17 32.14 -9.28 -9.36
N GLY A 18 31.52 -10.03 -10.31
CA GLY A 18 32.15 -11.09 -11.08
C GLY A 18 32.25 -12.43 -10.35
N TRP A 19 31.56 -12.61 -9.22
CA TRP A 19 31.51 -13.88 -8.48
C TRP A 19 30.55 -14.88 -9.14
N ILE A 20 29.47 -14.37 -9.75
CA ILE A 20 28.54 -15.15 -10.56
C ILE A 20 28.76 -14.81 -12.02
N ARG A 21 28.78 -15.82 -12.89
CA ARG A 21 28.88 -15.67 -14.34
C ARG A 21 27.77 -16.47 -15.00
N PHE A 22 27.18 -15.86 -16.01
CA PHE A 22 26.19 -16.55 -16.85
C PHE A 22 26.86 -17.16 -18.09
N TRP A 23 26.19 -18.08 -18.71
CA TRP A 23 26.65 -18.82 -19.89
C TRP A 23 27.17 -17.94 -21.03
N HIS A 24 26.57 -16.77 -21.24
CA HIS A 24 26.90 -15.86 -22.34
C HIS A 24 27.98 -14.81 -21.97
N ASP A 25 28.47 -14.83 -20.75
CA ASP A 25 29.47 -13.85 -20.33
C ASP A 25 30.87 -14.15 -20.91
N SER A 26 31.54 -13.11 -21.38
CA SER A 26 32.92 -13.24 -21.86
C SER A 26 33.89 -13.61 -20.73
N LYS A 27 34.78 -14.59 -20.99
CA LYS A 27 35.73 -15.11 -19.98
C LYS A 27 36.77 -14.09 -19.49
N THR A 28 37.03 -13.02 -20.25
CA THR A 28 38.10 -12.05 -20.04
C THR A 28 37.63 -10.66 -19.62
N GLN A 29 36.41 -10.52 -19.15
CA GLN A 29 35.89 -9.20 -18.80
C GLN A 29 36.58 -8.64 -17.54
N LYS A 30 37.38 -7.58 -17.71
CA LYS A 30 37.93 -6.80 -16.60
C LYS A 30 36.76 -6.08 -15.87
N ILE A 31 36.69 -6.23 -14.55
CA ILE A 31 35.68 -5.57 -13.73
C ILE A 31 36.06 -4.09 -13.60
N GLY A 32 35.33 -3.22 -14.26
CA GLY A 32 35.52 -1.77 -14.17
C GLY A 32 35.08 -1.20 -12.83
N LYS A 33 35.64 -0.05 -12.43
CA LYS A 33 35.28 0.64 -11.18
C LYS A 33 33.80 0.92 -11.05
N GLN A 34 33.12 1.22 -12.16
CA GLN A 34 31.66 1.47 -12.17
C GLN A 34 30.86 0.21 -11.80
N ARG A 35 31.27 -0.98 -12.29
CA ARG A 35 30.62 -2.25 -11.91
C ARG A 35 30.78 -2.56 -10.43
N ILE A 36 31.99 -2.30 -9.89
CA ILE A 36 32.24 -2.50 -8.45
C ILE A 36 31.38 -1.55 -7.62
N ALA A 37 31.35 -0.25 -7.97
CA ALA A 37 30.55 0.73 -7.27
C ALA A 37 29.04 0.36 -7.27
N LEU A 38 28.53 -0.07 -8.43
CA LEU A 38 27.14 -0.49 -8.55
C LEU A 38 26.86 -1.78 -7.75
N GLY A 39 27.77 -2.75 -7.77
CA GLY A 39 27.67 -3.97 -6.97
C GLY A 39 27.60 -3.68 -5.47
N ILE A 40 28.45 -2.76 -4.98
CA ILE A 40 28.42 -2.30 -3.58
C ILE A 40 27.10 -1.59 -3.28
N ALA A 41 26.58 -0.75 -4.19
CA ALA A 41 25.30 -0.09 -4.02
C ALA A 41 24.13 -1.10 -3.88
N PHE A 42 24.11 -2.17 -4.67
CA PHE A 42 23.11 -3.24 -4.54
C PHE A 42 23.24 -4.01 -3.22
N LEU A 43 24.44 -4.26 -2.72
CA LEU A 43 24.64 -4.87 -1.39
C LEU A 43 24.16 -3.94 -0.27
N ALA A 44 24.46 -2.65 -0.36
CA ALA A 44 24.00 -1.66 0.60
C ALA A 44 22.45 -1.57 0.59
N PHE A 45 21.84 -1.62 -0.59
CA PHE A 45 20.38 -1.64 -0.72
C PHE A 45 19.76 -2.92 -0.16
N ALA A 46 20.37 -4.09 -0.41
CA ALA A 46 19.93 -5.35 0.20
C ALA A 46 19.99 -5.30 1.74
N GLY A 47 21.10 -4.77 2.29
CA GLY A 47 21.25 -4.55 3.72
C GLY A 47 20.21 -3.60 4.29
N TYR A 48 19.91 -2.50 3.58
CA TYR A 48 18.88 -1.55 3.96
C TYR A 48 17.47 -2.18 4.01
N MET A 49 17.18 -3.14 3.13
CA MET A 49 15.88 -3.84 3.12
C MET A 49 15.76 -4.95 4.17
N THR A 50 16.88 -5.39 4.78
CA THR A 50 16.88 -6.54 5.69
C THR A 50 15.95 -6.39 6.89
N PRO A 51 15.85 -5.22 7.58
CA PRO A 51 14.90 -5.03 8.67
C PRO A 51 13.44 -5.30 8.32
N GLY A 52 13.05 -5.03 7.07
CA GLY A 52 11.71 -5.31 6.56
C GLY A 52 11.32 -6.81 6.53
N LEU A 53 12.28 -7.73 6.67
CA LEU A 53 11.96 -9.16 6.84
C LEU A 53 11.32 -9.45 8.20
N TRP A 54 11.56 -8.63 9.18
CA TRP A 54 10.96 -8.69 10.52
C TRP A 54 9.81 -7.70 10.70
N GLY A 55 9.39 -7.04 9.60
CA GLY A 55 8.25 -6.13 9.61
C GLY A 55 8.56 -4.70 10.04
N GLU A 56 9.85 -4.32 10.09
CA GLU A 56 10.19 -2.93 10.32
C GLU A 56 9.93 -2.08 9.08
N ASP A 57 9.52 -0.84 9.29
CA ASP A 57 9.22 0.12 8.23
C ASP A 57 10.47 0.49 7.43
N ILE A 58 10.43 0.23 6.14
CA ILE A 58 11.49 0.63 5.22
C ILE A 58 11.10 1.96 4.57
N LYS A 59 11.37 3.07 5.25
CA LYS A 59 10.89 4.42 4.90
C LYS A 59 11.16 4.83 3.44
N ALA A 60 12.30 4.46 2.86
CA ALA A 60 12.66 4.87 1.49
C ALA A 60 11.83 4.15 0.41
N ILE A 61 11.29 2.98 0.71
CA ILE A 61 10.48 2.18 -0.22
C ILE A 61 9.06 1.93 0.29
N SER A 62 8.65 2.63 1.37
CA SER A 62 7.31 2.53 1.91
C SER A 62 6.27 2.85 0.84
N GLY A 63 5.20 2.08 0.81
CA GLY A 63 4.16 2.17 -0.21
C GLY A 63 4.44 1.37 -1.50
N PHE A 64 5.64 0.80 -1.71
CA PHE A 64 5.92 -0.15 -2.79
C PHE A 64 5.65 -1.62 -2.42
N PRO A 65 6.00 -2.08 -1.20
CA PRO A 65 5.57 -3.40 -0.75
C PRO A 65 4.04 -3.47 -0.67
N PRO A 66 3.45 -4.66 -0.84
CA PRO A 66 2.03 -4.84 -0.54
C PRO A 66 1.76 -4.50 0.92
N GLY A 67 0.54 -4.05 1.21
CA GLY A 67 0.14 -3.66 2.56
C GLY A 67 0.39 -4.76 3.60
N MET A 68 0.42 -4.38 4.87
CA MET A 68 0.76 -5.26 6.00
C MET A 68 -0.17 -6.48 6.12
N ASP A 69 -1.38 -6.42 5.54
CA ASP A 69 -2.32 -7.55 5.46
C ASP A 69 -1.74 -8.79 4.76
N TYR A 70 -0.71 -8.63 3.94
CA TYR A 70 0.02 -9.71 3.27
C TYR A 70 1.29 -10.15 4.01
N SER A 71 1.52 -9.66 5.24
CA SER A 71 2.65 -10.10 6.06
C SER A 71 2.35 -11.46 6.69
N TYR A 72 3.34 -12.36 6.69
CA TYR A 72 3.29 -13.61 7.46
C TYR A 72 3.59 -13.39 8.96
N LEU A 73 4.08 -12.20 9.32
CA LEU A 73 4.35 -11.83 10.70
C LEU A 73 3.14 -11.04 11.22
N GLU A 74 2.65 -11.44 12.38
CA GLU A 74 1.63 -10.68 13.09
C GLU A 74 2.26 -9.41 13.66
N ILE A 75 2.20 -8.33 12.88
CA ILE A 75 2.65 -7.02 13.31
C ILE A 75 1.41 -6.25 13.70
N HIS A 76 1.44 -5.67 14.90
CA HIS A 76 0.34 -4.83 15.35
C HIS A 76 0.25 -3.58 14.47
N HIS A 77 -0.78 -3.49 13.66
CA HIS A 77 -1.08 -2.34 12.83
C HIS A 77 -2.59 -2.03 12.92
N VAL A 78 -2.91 -0.76 12.79
CA VAL A 78 -4.32 -0.34 12.75
C VAL A 78 -4.94 -0.88 11.48
N LYS A 79 -6.03 -1.62 11.65
CA LYS A 79 -6.81 -2.18 10.54
C LYS A 79 -8.25 -1.68 10.63
N ALA A 80 -8.75 -1.15 9.50
CA ALA A 80 -10.16 -0.83 9.42
C ALA A 80 -10.99 -2.13 9.50
N LEU A 81 -11.93 -2.15 10.43
CA LEU A 81 -12.85 -3.29 10.59
C LEU A 81 -13.99 -3.26 9.58
N HIS A 82 -14.26 -2.09 9.01
CA HIS A 82 -15.35 -1.86 8.08
C HIS A 82 -14.82 -1.36 6.73
N LEU A 83 -15.21 -2.04 5.67
CA LEU A 83 -14.86 -1.73 4.28
C LEU A 83 -16.08 -1.24 3.48
N ASP A 84 -17.19 -1.11 4.16
CA ASP A 84 -18.45 -0.60 3.62
C ASP A 84 -18.96 0.56 4.48
N TYR A 85 -19.53 1.57 3.81
CA TYR A 85 -20.01 2.79 4.47
C TYR A 85 -21.18 2.54 5.41
N ASP A 86 -22.16 1.76 4.97
CA ASP A 86 -23.39 1.54 5.73
C ASP A 86 -23.13 0.64 6.95
N GLU A 87 -22.25 -0.36 6.81
CA GLU A 87 -21.78 -1.19 7.92
C GLU A 87 -21.03 -0.34 8.96
N GLY A 88 -20.14 0.55 8.49
CA GLY A 88 -19.40 1.46 9.37
C GLY A 88 -20.30 2.43 10.11
N LEU A 89 -21.29 3.01 9.44
CA LEU A 89 -22.28 3.89 10.08
C LEU A 89 -23.12 3.15 11.14
N LYS A 90 -23.52 1.92 10.87
CA LYS A 90 -24.25 1.09 11.82
C LYS A 90 -23.41 0.84 13.07
N ALA A 91 -22.15 0.42 12.90
CA ALA A 91 -21.23 0.21 14.02
C ALA A 91 -20.97 1.48 14.83
N ALA A 92 -20.86 2.63 14.16
CA ALA A 92 -20.71 3.92 14.82
C ALA A 92 -21.95 4.31 15.65
N THR A 93 -23.14 4.07 15.11
CA THR A 93 -24.40 4.32 15.80
C THR A 93 -24.53 3.44 17.04
N GLU A 94 -24.18 2.15 16.93
CA GLU A 94 -24.22 1.19 18.03
C GLU A 94 -23.21 1.49 19.14
N SER A 95 -22.00 1.96 18.75
CA SER A 95 -20.92 2.27 19.69
C SER A 95 -20.96 3.71 20.23
N GLY A 96 -21.73 4.60 19.60
CA GLY A 96 -21.76 6.03 19.93
C GLY A 96 -20.48 6.77 19.57
N LYS A 97 -19.62 6.19 18.71
CA LYS A 97 -18.35 6.77 18.28
C LYS A 97 -18.47 7.51 16.95
N PRO A 98 -17.67 8.57 16.74
CA PRO A 98 -17.61 9.22 15.43
C PRO A 98 -16.99 8.29 14.37
N VAL A 99 -17.33 8.52 13.10
CA VAL A 99 -16.77 7.78 11.96
C VAL A 99 -15.60 8.54 11.36
N VAL A 100 -14.51 7.84 11.09
CA VAL A 100 -13.44 8.30 10.23
C VAL A 100 -13.55 7.53 8.91
N LEU A 101 -13.82 8.27 7.81
CA LEU A 101 -13.84 7.71 6.47
C LEU A 101 -12.46 7.90 5.84
N ASP A 102 -11.82 6.78 5.55
CA ASP A 102 -10.56 6.72 4.81
C ASP A 102 -10.85 6.27 3.38
N PHE A 103 -10.73 7.20 2.43
CA PHE A 103 -10.81 6.86 1.00
C PHE A 103 -9.45 6.40 0.52
N THR A 104 -9.28 5.11 0.44
CA THR A 104 -8.02 4.42 0.13
C THR A 104 -8.06 3.69 -1.22
N GLY A 105 -6.98 3.00 -1.57
CA GLY A 105 -6.90 2.17 -2.76
C GLY A 105 -5.82 1.10 -2.65
N TRP A 106 -6.02 -0.03 -3.32
CA TRP A 106 -5.05 -1.13 -3.37
C TRP A 106 -3.71 -0.71 -3.97
N ALA A 107 -3.75 0.17 -4.97
CA ALA A 107 -2.56 0.70 -5.65
C ALA A 107 -2.13 2.08 -5.12
N CYS A 108 -2.68 2.55 -4.00
CA CYS A 108 -2.45 3.88 -3.48
C CYS A 108 -1.17 3.94 -2.62
N VAL A 109 -0.07 4.40 -3.20
CA VAL A 109 1.22 4.55 -2.50
C VAL A 109 1.14 5.50 -1.30
N ASN A 110 0.40 6.61 -1.43
CA ASN A 110 0.26 7.57 -0.33
C ASN A 110 -0.55 6.99 0.82
N CYS A 111 -1.59 6.20 0.51
CA CYS A 111 -2.37 5.51 1.54
C CYS A 111 -1.50 4.54 2.34
N ARG A 112 -0.65 3.74 1.64
CA ARG A 112 0.32 2.86 2.31
C ARG A 112 1.28 3.63 3.21
N LYS A 113 1.77 4.80 2.74
CA LYS A 113 2.63 5.66 3.58
C LYS A 113 1.90 6.18 4.83
N MET A 114 0.63 6.54 4.69
CA MET A 114 -0.19 6.96 5.83
C MET A 114 -0.32 5.83 6.85
N GLU A 115 -0.67 4.64 6.38
CA GLU A 115 -0.84 3.44 7.20
C GLU A 115 0.46 2.98 7.86
N GLU A 116 1.61 3.09 7.16
CA GLU A 116 2.91 2.64 7.66
C GLU A 116 3.62 3.67 8.54
N GLN A 117 3.43 4.97 8.30
CA GLN A 117 4.23 6.02 8.95
C GLN A 117 3.45 6.92 9.89
N VAL A 118 2.14 7.05 9.71
CA VAL A 118 1.31 7.94 10.53
C VAL A 118 0.44 7.17 11.52
N TRP A 119 -0.26 6.15 11.06
CA TRP A 119 -1.16 5.36 11.92
C TRP A 119 -0.44 4.64 13.07
N PRO A 120 0.81 4.13 12.92
CA PRO A 120 1.54 3.52 14.04
C PRO A 120 2.02 4.50 15.11
N ASN A 121 1.85 5.81 14.92
CA ASN A 121 2.13 6.75 15.99
C ASN A 121 1.21 6.44 17.17
N PRO A 122 1.73 6.24 18.40
CA PRO A 122 0.94 5.78 19.56
C PRO A 122 -0.33 6.59 19.81
N ARG A 123 -0.27 7.91 19.62
CA ARG A 123 -1.43 8.80 19.81
C ARG A 123 -2.47 8.63 18.71
N VAL A 124 -2.02 8.44 17.47
CA VAL A 124 -2.92 8.24 16.31
C VAL A 124 -3.57 6.87 16.42
N MET A 125 -2.78 5.83 16.71
CA MET A 125 -3.25 4.46 16.90
C MET A 125 -4.31 4.39 18.00
N GLU A 126 -4.06 5.02 19.16
CA GLU A 126 -5.02 5.07 20.27
C GLU A 126 -6.38 5.65 19.84
N ILE A 127 -6.35 6.75 19.06
CA ILE A 127 -7.59 7.37 18.55
C ILE A 127 -8.30 6.45 17.57
N LEU A 128 -7.55 5.90 16.59
CA LEU A 128 -8.14 5.07 15.52
C LEU A 128 -8.73 3.77 16.05
N GLU A 129 -8.15 3.19 17.10
CA GLU A 129 -8.64 1.93 17.68
C GLU A 129 -9.74 2.14 18.72
N ASN A 130 -9.67 3.22 19.52
CA ASN A 130 -10.49 3.34 20.70
C ASN A 130 -11.56 4.44 20.64
N GLU A 131 -11.32 5.53 19.90
CA GLU A 131 -12.20 6.70 19.95
C GLU A 131 -13.13 6.84 18.73
N VAL A 132 -12.79 6.16 17.61
CA VAL A 132 -13.53 6.29 16.34
C VAL A 132 -13.90 4.93 15.77
N VAL A 133 -14.80 4.91 14.81
CA VAL A 133 -15.03 3.79 13.90
C VAL A 133 -14.32 4.09 12.59
N LEU A 134 -13.23 3.38 12.31
CA LEU A 134 -12.46 3.53 11.08
C LEU A 134 -13.11 2.72 9.96
N VAL A 135 -13.42 3.39 8.86
CA VAL A 135 -14.03 2.80 7.66
C VAL A 135 -13.15 3.11 6.47
N SER A 136 -12.52 2.09 5.88
CA SER A 136 -11.68 2.24 4.68
C SER A 136 -12.45 1.87 3.43
N LEU A 137 -12.64 2.85 2.56
CA LEU A 137 -13.41 2.73 1.32
C LEU A 137 -12.43 2.70 0.13
N TYR A 138 -12.26 1.52 -0.46
CA TYR A 138 -11.32 1.30 -1.57
C TYR A 138 -11.91 1.81 -2.88
N VAL A 139 -11.45 2.98 -3.34
CA VAL A 139 -11.94 3.63 -4.56
C VAL A 139 -11.51 2.94 -5.87
N ASP A 140 -10.57 2.04 -5.80
CA ASP A 140 -10.09 1.22 -6.93
C ASP A 140 -10.51 -0.26 -6.85
N GLU A 141 -11.48 -0.59 -5.94
CA GLU A 141 -12.03 -1.94 -5.81
C GLU A 141 -12.75 -2.35 -7.10
N ARG A 142 -12.43 -3.55 -7.58
CA ARG A 142 -12.91 -4.06 -8.87
C ARG A 142 -14.06 -5.05 -8.77
N VAL A 143 -14.51 -5.34 -7.57
CA VAL A 143 -15.69 -6.19 -7.35
C VAL A 143 -16.90 -5.48 -7.96
N ASN A 144 -17.63 -6.19 -8.83
CA ASN A 144 -18.83 -5.65 -9.44
C ASN A 144 -19.94 -5.52 -8.41
N LEU A 145 -20.66 -4.42 -8.47
CA LEU A 145 -21.93 -4.24 -7.75
C LEU A 145 -23.02 -5.14 -8.35
N PRO A 146 -24.02 -5.52 -7.56
CA PRO A 146 -25.27 -6.10 -8.09
C PRO A 146 -25.85 -5.21 -9.21
N GLU A 147 -26.49 -5.82 -10.21
CA GLU A 147 -27.02 -5.07 -11.38
C GLU A 147 -27.97 -3.94 -10.98
N GLU A 148 -28.73 -4.13 -9.91
CA GLU A 148 -29.68 -3.15 -9.32
C GLU A 148 -29.00 -1.91 -8.73
N GLU A 149 -27.72 -2.01 -8.33
CA GLU A 149 -26.92 -0.89 -7.80
C GLU A 149 -26.03 -0.24 -8.87
N GLN A 150 -25.99 -0.81 -10.09
CA GLN A 150 -25.21 -0.23 -11.17
C GLN A 150 -25.99 0.90 -11.86
N GLY A 151 -25.26 1.94 -12.26
CA GLY A 151 -25.89 3.08 -12.92
C GLY A 151 -24.90 4.10 -13.47
N GLU A 152 -25.44 5.19 -13.96
CA GLU A 152 -24.68 6.36 -14.37
C GLU A 152 -25.18 7.56 -13.57
N GLU A 153 -24.26 8.26 -12.93
CA GLU A 153 -24.55 9.44 -12.12
C GLU A 153 -23.79 10.65 -12.68
N GLN A 154 -24.36 11.83 -12.54
CA GLN A 154 -23.72 13.05 -13.00
C GLN A 154 -23.33 13.96 -11.84
N TYR A 155 -22.05 14.37 -11.82
CA TYR A 155 -21.55 15.33 -10.85
C TYR A 155 -20.45 16.20 -11.45
N GLY A 156 -20.53 17.52 -11.23
CA GLY A 156 -19.50 18.46 -11.71
C GLY A 156 -19.31 18.50 -13.23
N GLY A 157 -20.35 18.21 -14.02
CA GLY A 157 -20.29 18.14 -15.48
C GLY A 157 -19.61 16.87 -16.03
N LYS A 158 -19.36 15.88 -15.17
CA LYS A 158 -18.82 14.55 -15.52
C LYS A 158 -19.84 13.46 -15.27
N THR A 159 -19.86 12.46 -16.13
CA THR A 159 -20.66 11.24 -15.94
C THR A 159 -19.81 10.18 -15.27
N PHE A 160 -20.25 9.70 -14.12
CA PHE A 160 -19.65 8.60 -13.39
C PHE A 160 -20.40 7.30 -13.73
N LYS A 161 -19.67 6.31 -14.23
CA LYS A 161 -20.23 4.97 -14.46
C LYS A 161 -19.99 4.13 -13.21
N ILE A 162 -21.05 3.86 -12.47
CA ILE A 162 -21.00 3.09 -11.22
C ILE A 162 -21.28 1.64 -11.57
N LYS A 163 -20.21 0.83 -11.69
CA LYS A 163 -20.27 -0.61 -11.98
C LYS A 163 -19.63 -1.46 -10.91
N THR A 164 -18.62 -0.89 -10.23
CA THR A 164 -17.87 -1.58 -9.19
C THR A 164 -18.02 -0.88 -7.86
N VAL A 165 -17.71 -1.59 -6.79
CA VAL A 165 -17.65 -1.04 -5.42
C VAL A 165 -16.74 0.21 -5.38
N GLY A 166 -15.58 0.15 -6.03
CA GLY A 166 -14.66 1.29 -6.10
C GLY A 166 -15.26 2.49 -6.83
N ASN A 167 -16.05 2.28 -7.90
CA ASN A 167 -16.74 3.38 -8.57
C ASN A 167 -17.78 4.03 -7.64
N LYS A 168 -18.52 3.24 -6.84
CA LYS A 168 -19.47 3.73 -5.82
C LYS A 168 -18.78 4.66 -4.82
N TRP A 169 -17.65 4.23 -4.27
CA TRP A 169 -16.89 5.02 -3.30
C TRP A 169 -16.24 6.26 -3.92
N SER A 170 -15.69 6.13 -5.14
CA SER A 170 -15.13 7.27 -5.87
C SER A 170 -16.18 8.34 -6.18
N TYR A 171 -17.39 7.93 -6.59
CA TYR A 171 -18.51 8.85 -6.79
C TYR A 171 -18.96 9.50 -5.47
N MET A 172 -19.07 8.72 -4.40
CA MET A 172 -19.40 9.23 -3.07
C MET A 172 -18.39 10.26 -2.58
N GLN A 173 -17.10 10.00 -2.76
CA GLN A 173 -16.02 10.93 -2.42
C GLN A 173 -16.17 12.24 -3.18
N ALA A 174 -16.39 12.16 -4.49
CA ALA A 174 -16.57 13.35 -5.31
C ALA A 174 -17.84 14.13 -4.96
N SER A 175 -18.97 13.45 -4.86
CA SER A 175 -20.29 14.10 -4.71
C SER A 175 -20.55 14.63 -3.31
N LYS A 176 -20.17 13.89 -2.25
CA LYS A 176 -20.41 14.29 -0.86
C LYS A 176 -19.30 15.19 -0.29
N PHE A 177 -18.05 14.96 -0.69
CA PHE A 177 -16.90 15.64 -0.10
C PHE A 177 -16.17 16.58 -1.06
N ASN A 178 -16.63 16.67 -2.32
CA ASN A 178 -16.06 17.52 -3.36
C ASN A 178 -14.55 17.33 -3.56
N THR A 179 -14.09 16.09 -3.41
CA THR A 179 -12.69 15.70 -3.59
C THR A 179 -12.60 14.34 -4.29
N ASN A 180 -11.45 14.08 -4.91
CA ASN A 180 -11.15 12.80 -5.57
C ASN A 180 -9.70 12.36 -5.33
N SER A 181 -9.06 12.91 -4.31
CA SER A 181 -7.69 12.58 -3.93
C SER A 181 -7.69 11.65 -2.71
N GLN A 182 -6.80 10.69 -2.72
CA GLN A 182 -6.45 9.89 -1.55
C GLN A 182 -5.26 10.55 -0.83
N PRO A 183 -5.06 10.26 0.46
CA PRO A 183 -4.01 10.86 1.28
C PRO A 183 -2.60 10.73 0.68
#